data_5968870d447de3e874078a9d2c038c70
#
_entry.id   5968870d447de3e874078a9d2c038c70
#
_cell.length_a   1.000
_cell.length_b   1.000
_cell.length_c   1.000
_cell.angle_alpha   90.00
_cell.angle_beta   90.00
_cell.angle_gamma   90.00
#
_symmetry.space_group_name_H-M   'P 1'
#
loop_
_entity.id
_entity.type
_entity.pdbx_description
1 polymer ?
#
loop_
_entity_poly.entity_id
_entity_poly.type
_entity_poly.pdbx_seq_one_letter_code
_entity_poly.pdbx_strand_id
1 'polypeptide(L)'
;LNPLLLLADALVLLHWLVVLFVVLSPFAFACGALLDRRSAPARSKLARYLVRAKRSPRWRIAHLLTLAWIVVNTWLGKLCFLTIWEFALRDAAGQIVTEQGFIARWLAQALYIEAPWWAFVAAYSVFFALVLLTLWWAPPDWRARPRR
;
A
#
# COMPACT_ATOMS: atom_id res chain seq x y z
N LEU A 1 -22.39 -15.01 -16.29
CA LEU A 1 -21.21 -14.52 -15.57
C LEU A 1 -20.85 -15.53 -14.50
N ASN A 2 -19.60 -16.03 -14.50
CA ASN A 2 -19.14 -16.97 -13.48
C ASN A 2 -18.89 -16.21 -12.16
N PRO A 3 -19.59 -16.52 -11.05
CA PRO A 3 -19.46 -15.79 -9.80
C PRO A 3 -18.04 -15.90 -9.19
N LEU A 4 -17.31 -16.99 -9.44
CA LEU A 4 -15.94 -17.15 -8.98
C LEU A 4 -15.00 -16.14 -9.65
N LEU A 5 -15.19 -15.86 -10.95
CA LEU A 5 -14.39 -14.87 -11.67
C LEU A 5 -14.70 -13.45 -11.19
N LEU A 6 -15.97 -13.13 -10.90
CA LEU A 6 -16.33 -11.83 -10.31
C LEU A 6 -15.68 -11.60 -8.96
N LEU A 7 -15.63 -12.64 -8.11
CA LEU A 7 -14.93 -12.59 -6.82
C LEU A 7 -13.41 -12.43 -7.00
N ALA A 8 -12.81 -13.15 -7.96
CA ALA A 8 -11.39 -13.01 -8.28
C ALA A 8 -11.06 -11.57 -8.72
N ASP A 9 -11.89 -10.99 -9.59
CA ASP A 9 -11.72 -9.61 -10.07
C ASP A 9 -11.92 -8.58 -8.94
N ALA A 10 -12.84 -8.83 -8.01
CA ALA A 10 -13.00 -8.00 -6.80
C ALA A 10 -11.75 -8.06 -5.90
N LEU A 11 -11.09 -9.23 -5.77
CA LEU A 11 -9.80 -9.34 -5.06
C LEU A 11 -8.68 -8.57 -5.76
N VAL A 12 -8.64 -8.56 -7.09
CA VAL A 12 -7.70 -7.73 -7.86
C VAL A 12 -7.91 -6.24 -7.57
N LEU A 13 -9.16 -5.77 -7.58
CA LEU A 13 -9.49 -4.38 -7.25
C LEU A 13 -9.09 -4.04 -5.80
N LEU A 14 -9.39 -4.93 -4.85
CA LEU A 14 -8.98 -4.77 -3.46
C LEU A 14 -7.46 -4.69 -3.33
N HIS A 15 -6.73 -5.53 -4.07
CA HIS A 15 -5.27 -5.52 -4.08
C HIS A 15 -4.73 -4.18 -4.61
N TRP A 16 -5.31 -3.65 -5.70
CA TRP A 16 -4.97 -2.31 -6.20
C TRP A 16 -5.23 -1.22 -5.17
N LEU A 17 -6.34 -1.29 -4.42
CA LEU A 17 -6.62 -0.32 -3.34
C LEU A 17 -5.55 -0.39 -2.23
N VAL A 18 -5.09 -1.60 -1.86
CA VAL A 18 -4.00 -1.79 -0.89
C VAL A 18 -2.69 -1.21 -1.44
N VAL A 19 -2.35 -1.48 -2.69
CA VAL A 19 -1.14 -0.92 -3.33
C VAL A 19 -1.20 0.61 -3.36
N LEU A 20 -2.32 1.20 -3.79
CA LEU A 20 -2.49 2.65 -3.81
C LEU A 20 -2.42 3.25 -2.39
N PHE A 21 -3.05 2.60 -1.40
CA PHE A 21 -2.95 3.03 -0.01
C PHE A 21 -1.50 3.03 0.47
N VAL A 22 -0.74 1.96 0.21
CA VAL A 22 0.66 1.84 0.64
C VAL A 22 1.56 2.85 -0.07
N VAL A 23 1.40 3.02 -1.39
CA VAL A 23 2.26 3.91 -2.19
C VAL A 23 1.91 5.38 -1.99
N LEU A 24 0.63 5.76 -1.95
CA LEU A 24 0.22 7.16 -1.91
C LEU A 24 0.26 7.76 -0.49
N SER A 25 0.14 6.95 0.57
CA SER A 25 0.14 7.46 1.95
C SER A 25 1.40 8.26 2.31
N PRO A 26 2.64 7.81 2.04
CA PRO A 26 3.83 8.60 2.38
C PRO A 26 3.89 9.94 1.63
N PHE A 27 3.40 10.00 0.39
CA PHE A 27 3.29 11.29 -0.33
C PHE A 27 2.26 12.21 0.34
N ALA A 28 1.12 11.67 0.74
CA ALA A 28 0.12 12.44 1.48
C ALA A 28 0.68 12.96 2.81
N PHE A 29 1.50 12.17 3.51
CA PHE A 29 2.16 12.57 4.75
C PHE A 29 3.21 13.67 4.51
N ALA A 30 4.05 13.52 3.48
CA ALA A 30 5.05 14.52 3.12
C ALA A 30 4.40 15.84 2.71
N CYS A 31 3.43 15.81 1.81
CA CYS A 31 2.67 16.99 1.40
C CYS A 31 1.95 17.65 2.59
N GLY A 32 1.32 16.85 3.45
CA GLY A 32 0.67 17.33 4.67
C GLY A 32 1.63 18.00 5.63
N ALA A 33 2.86 17.49 5.77
CA ALA A 33 3.90 18.09 6.60
C ALA A 33 4.40 19.42 6.04
N LEU A 34 4.59 19.52 4.73
CA LEU A 34 4.98 20.76 4.05
C LEU A 34 3.92 21.85 4.20
N LEU A 35 2.63 21.46 4.02
CA LEU A 35 1.52 22.40 4.20
C LEU A 35 1.37 22.86 5.65
N ASP A 36 1.58 21.95 6.61
CA ASP A 36 1.49 22.24 8.04
C ASP A 36 2.58 23.21 8.50
N ARG A 37 3.78 23.15 7.91
CA ARG A 37 4.90 24.08 8.19
C ARG A 37 4.70 25.49 7.63
N ARG A 38 3.86 25.66 6.61
CA ARG A 38 3.66 26.94 5.92
C ARG A 38 2.74 27.90 6.66
N SER A 39 2.34 27.68 7.89
CA SER A 39 1.52 28.57 8.75
C SER A 39 0.30 29.24 8.08
N ALA A 40 0.04 28.96 6.80
CA ALA A 40 -1.08 29.49 6.05
C ALA A 40 -2.31 28.58 6.23
N PRO A 41 -3.51 29.14 6.47
CA PRO A 41 -4.70 28.32 6.60
C PRO A 41 -4.93 27.52 5.30
N ALA A 42 -5.08 26.20 5.45
CA ALA A 42 -5.32 25.30 4.33
C ALA A 42 -6.65 25.68 3.63
N ARG A 43 -6.56 26.48 2.56
CA ARG A 43 -7.73 27.04 1.86
C ARG A 43 -8.52 25.98 1.11
N SER A 44 -7.88 24.90 0.60
CA SER A 44 -8.56 23.86 -0.14
C SER A 44 -8.99 22.68 0.75
N LYS A 45 -10.04 21.97 0.34
CA LYS A 45 -10.50 20.73 0.99
C LYS A 45 -9.37 19.67 1.01
N LEU A 46 -8.63 19.55 -0.10
CA LEU A 46 -7.50 18.63 -0.25
C LEU A 46 -6.37 18.94 0.76
N ALA A 47 -5.96 20.22 0.88
CA ALA A 47 -4.92 20.61 1.82
C ALA A 47 -5.29 20.27 3.28
N ARG A 48 -6.56 20.51 3.66
CA ARG A 48 -7.07 20.12 5.00
C ARG A 48 -7.06 18.60 5.21
N TYR A 49 -7.39 17.84 4.16
CA TYR A 49 -7.33 16.37 4.22
C TYR A 49 -5.89 15.86 4.41
N LEU A 50 -4.93 16.37 3.63
CA LEU A 50 -3.51 15.99 3.71
C LEU A 50 -2.91 16.30 5.10
N VAL A 51 -3.18 17.48 5.65
CA VAL A 51 -2.74 17.85 7.02
C VAL A 51 -3.37 16.92 8.06
N ARG A 52 -4.67 16.59 7.91
CA ARG A 52 -5.35 15.66 8.82
C ARG A 52 -4.77 14.24 8.72
N ALA A 53 -4.50 13.75 7.52
CA ALA A 53 -3.88 12.44 7.29
C ALA A 53 -2.50 12.36 7.94
N LYS A 54 -1.63 13.39 7.75
CA LYS A 54 -0.31 13.50 8.40
C LYS A 54 -0.41 13.43 9.93
N ARG A 55 -1.38 14.13 10.52
CA ARG A 55 -1.55 14.21 11.98
C ARG A 55 -2.19 12.97 12.58
N SER A 56 -2.87 12.12 11.79
CA SER A 56 -3.62 10.97 12.29
C SER A 56 -2.69 9.80 12.68
N PRO A 57 -2.57 9.44 13.97
CA PRO A 57 -1.79 8.27 14.37
C PRO A 57 -2.40 6.95 13.88
N ARG A 58 -3.74 6.85 13.81
CA ARG A 58 -4.44 5.66 13.32
C ARG A 58 -4.09 5.34 11.87
N TRP A 59 -4.04 6.37 11.00
CA TRP A 59 -3.67 6.20 9.61
C TRP A 59 -2.22 5.74 9.46
N ARG A 60 -1.32 6.34 10.26
CA ARG A 60 0.10 5.95 10.29
C ARG A 60 0.30 4.51 10.73
N ILE A 61 -0.38 4.11 11.82
CA ILE A 61 -0.30 2.73 12.34
C ILE A 61 -0.84 1.75 11.30
N ALA A 62 -2.03 1.99 10.74
CA ALA A 62 -2.59 1.12 9.71
C ALA A 62 -1.65 0.97 8.50
N HIS A 63 -1.07 2.07 8.01
CA HIS A 63 -0.12 2.05 6.91
C HIS A 63 1.16 1.25 7.25
N LEU A 64 1.74 1.47 8.43
CA LEU A 64 2.95 0.77 8.85
C LEU A 64 2.71 -0.73 9.04
N LEU A 65 1.60 -1.12 9.65
CA LEU A 65 1.24 -2.53 9.84
C LEU A 65 1.03 -3.23 8.49
N THR A 66 0.33 -2.58 7.55
CA THR A 66 0.12 -3.12 6.21
C THR A 66 1.46 -3.30 5.47
N LEU A 67 2.31 -2.28 5.50
CA LEU A 67 3.61 -2.33 4.82
C LEU A 67 4.56 -3.33 5.48
N ALA A 68 4.62 -3.38 6.82
CA ALA A 68 5.42 -4.36 7.55
C ALA A 68 4.98 -5.80 7.21
N TRP A 69 3.68 -6.05 7.12
CA TRP A 69 3.14 -7.34 6.70
C TRP A 69 3.60 -7.72 5.29
N ILE A 70 3.55 -6.78 4.33
CA ILE A 70 4.03 -6.99 2.95
C ILE A 70 5.52 -7.33 2.96
N VAL A 71 6.34 -6.56 3.66
CA VAL A 71 7.79 -6.77 3.75
C VAL A 71 8.12 -8.13 4.33
N VAL A 72 7.52 -8.49 5.47
CA VAL A 72 7.75 -9.79 6.14
C VAL A 72 7.38 -10.95 5.22
N ASN A 73 6.21 -10.91 4.56
CA ASN A 73 5.83 -11.99 3.64
C ASN A 73 6.79 -12.09 2.45
N THR A 74 7.25 -10.96 1.90
CA THR A 74 8.22 -10.95 0.81
C THR A 74 9.58 -11.54 1.24
N TRP A 75 10.06 -11.22 2.44
CA TRP A 75 11.27 -11.83 3.00
C TRP A 75 11.14 -13.35 3.21
N LEU A 76 9.95 -13.81 3.59
CA LEU A 76 9.66 -15.24 3.76
C LEU A 76 9.42 -15.97 2.41
N GLY A 77 9.56 -15.29 1.28
CA GLY A 77 9.29 -15.89 -0.03
C GLY A 77 7.82 -16.21 -0.28
N LYS A 78 6.90 -15.58 0.47
CA LYS A 78 5.47 -15.87 0.39
C LYS A 78 4.75 -14.84 -0.47
N LEU A 79 3.80 -15.30 -1.26
CA LEU A 79 2.86 -14.43 -1.96
C LEU A 79 1.86 -13.79 -0.98
N CYS A 80 1.33 -12.64 -1.37
CA CYS A 80 0.25 -11.99 -0.63
C CYS A 80 -0.98 -12.92 -0.59
N PHE A 81 -1.65 -12.99 0.55
CA PHE A 81 -2.85 -13.83 0.70
C PHE A 81 -3.97 -13.46 -0.28
N LEU A 82 -4.09 -12.18 -0.66
CA LEU A 82 -5.04 -11.75 -1.70
C LEU A 82 -4.72 -12.38 -3.06
N THR A 83 -3.43 -12.49 -3.41
CA THR A 83 -2.97 -13.17 -4.62
C THR A 83 -3.29 -14.68 -4.57
N ILE A 84 -3.05 -15.31 -3.42
CA ILE A 84 -3.32 -16.74 -3.23
C ILE A 84 -4.83 -17.01 -3.39
N TRP A 85 -5.68 -16.19 -2.80
CA TRP A 85 -7.14 -16.32 -2.92
C TRP A 85 -7.64 -16.04 -4.33
N GLU A 86 -7.10 -15.03 -5.01
CA GLU A 86 -7.39 -14.76 -6.42
C GLU A 86 -7.07 -15.99 -7.28
N PHE A 87 -5.89 -16.59 -7.09
CA PHE A 87 -5.48 -17.76 -7.84
C PHE A 87 -6.39 -18.96 -7.58
N ALA A 88 -6.72 -19.23 -6.33
CA ALA A 88 -7.64 -20.30 -5.97
C ALA A 88 -9.03 -20.17 -6.63
N LEU A 89 -9.56 -18.94 -6.72
CA LEU A 89 -10.83 -18.68 -7.37
C LEU A 89 -10.75 -18.84 -8.90
N ARG A 90 -9.65 -18.40 -9.51
CA ARG A 90 -9.44 -18.54 -10.96
C ARG A 90 -9.22 -20.00 -11.35
N ASP A 91 -8.43 -20.73 -10.57
CA ASP A 91 -8.21 -22.17 -10.76
C ASP A 91 -9.53 -22.96 -10.64
N ALA A 92 -10.32 -22.70 -9.60
CA ALA A 92 -11.65 -23.28 -9.43
C ALA A 92 -12.63 -22.93 -10.56
N ALA A 93 -12.39 -21.83 -11.27
CA ALA A 93 -13.14 -21.41 -12.46
C ALA A 93 -12.57 -22.01 -13.77
N GLY A 94 -11.52 -22.84 -13.70
CA GLY A 94 -10.88 -23.48 -14.86
C GLY A 94 -9.93 -22.58 -15.65
N GLN A 95 -9.46 -21.46 -15.06
CA GLN A 95 -8.46 -20.62 -15.69
C GLN A 95 -7.03 -21.09 -15.36
N ILE A 96 -6.12 -21.00 -16.33
CA ILE A 96 -4.69 -21.24 -16.11
C ILE A 96 -4.13 -20.08 -15.28
N VAL A 97 -3.51 -20.40 -14.16
CA VAL A 97 -2.94 -19.40 -13.22
C VAL A 97 -1.42 -19.48 -13.24
N THR A 98 -0.77 -18.32 -13.36
CA THR A 98 0.68 -18.18 -13.24
C THR A 98 1.06 -17.85 -11.80
N GLU A 99 1.97 -18.61 -11.19
CA GLU A 99 2.43 -18.42 -9.80
C GLU A 99 3.37 -17.21 -9.63
N GLN A 100 2.94 -16.04 -10.08
CA GLN A 100 3.70 -14.81 -9.92
C GLN A 100 3.03 -13.88 -8.91
N GLY A 101 3.83 -13.16 -8.13
CA GLY A 101 3.33 -12.11 -7.23
C GLY A 101 2.56 -11.03 -8.01
N PHE A 102 1.60 -10.39 -7.36
CA PHE A 102 0.72 -9.40 -7.99
C PHE A 102 1.50 -8.30 -8.75
N ILE A 103 2.46 -7.65 -8.09
CA ILE A 103 3.26 -6.58 -8.71
C ILE A 103 4.17 -7.13 -9.81
N ALA A 104 4.78 -8.32 -9.61
CA ALA A 104 5.62 -8.95 -10.62
C ALA A 104 4.84 -9.22 -11.92
N ARG A 105 3.61 -9.77 -11.80
CA ARG A 105 2.73 -10.03 -12.94
C ARG A 105 2.37 -8.74 -13.69
N TRP A 106 2.01 -7.67 -12.96
CA TRP A 106 1.67 -6.40 -13.58
C TRP A 106 2.87 -5.71 -14.24
N LEU A 107 4.07 -5.79 -13.64
CA LEU A 107 5.30 -5.29 -14.26
C LEU A 107 5.64 -6.06 -15.53
N ALA A 108 5.54 -7.39 -15.51
CA ALA A 108 5.77 -8.21 -16.69
C ALA A 108 4.80 -7.87 -17.83
N GLN A 109 3.50 -7.68 -17.51
CA GLN A 109 2.49 -7.37 -18.50
C GLN A 109 2.55 -5.93 -19.03
N ALA A 110 2.82 -4.95 -18.16
CA ALA A 110 2.77 -3.53 -18.54
C ALA A 110 4.10 -3.00 -19.09
N LEU A 111 5.22 -3.48 -18.56
CA LEU A 111 6.56 -2.96 -18.87
C LEU A 111 7.49 -3.99 -19.51
N TYR A 112 7.04 -5.23 -19.70
CA TYR A 112 7.86 -6.35 -20.21
C TYR A 112 9.13 -6.59 -19.37
N ILE A 113 9.07 -6.29 -18.06
CA ILE A 113 10.19 -6.44 -17.12
C ILE A 113 9.93 -7.65 -16.23
N GLU A 114 10.80 -8.65 -16.31
CA GLU A 114 10.86 -9.77 -15.38
C GLU A 114 11.91 -9.51 -14.31
N ALA A 115 11.50 -9.12 -13.11
CA ALA A 115 12.40 -8.86 -12.01
C ALA A 115 12.54 -10.10 -11.13
N PRO A 116 13.76 -10.47 -10.69
CA PRO A 116 13.97 -11.57 -9.77
C PRO A 116 13.40 -11.25 -8.38
N TRP A 117 13.06 -12.28 -7.60
CA TRP A 117 12.42 -12.11 -6.28
C TRP A 117 13.19 -11.18 -5.33
N TRP A 118 14.52 -11.27 -5.31
CA TRP A 118 15.36 -10.41 -4.47
C TRP A 118 15.18 -8.91 -4.76
N ALA A 119 14.85 -8.54 -5.99
CA ALA A 119 14.60 -7.14 -6.35
C ALA A 119 13.36 -6.59 -5.65
N PHE A 120 12.31 -7.40 -5.50
CA PHE A 120 11.12 -7.03 -4.73
C PHE A 120 11.44 -6.95 -3.23
N VAL A 121 12.23 -7.88 -2.69
CA VAL A 121 12.71 -7.82 -1.30
C VAL A 121 13.45 -6.52 -1.05
N ALA A 122 14.40 -6.17 -1.90
CA ALA A 122 15.17 -4.93 -1.79
C ALA A 122 14.28 -3.69 -1.91
N ALA A 123 13.45 -3.62 -2.94
CA ALA A 123 12.57 -2.48 -3.20
C ALA A 123 11.60 -2.21 -2.02
N TYR A 124 10.95 -3.24 -1.50
CA TYR A 124 10.00 -3.10 -0.38
C TYR A 124 10.71 -2.76 0.93
N SER A 125 11.93 -3.31 1.15
CA SER A 125 12.73 -2.98 2.33
C SER A 125 13.21 -1.53 2.32
N VAL A 126 13.71 -1.05 1.18
CA VAL A 126 14.10 0.35 1.00
C VAL A 126 12.88 1.28 1.17
N PHE A 127 11.75 0.92 0.55
CA PHE A 127 10.52 1.70 0.68
C PHE A 127 10.05 1.76 2.14
N PHE A 128 10.11 0.63 2.87
CA PHE A 128 9.77 0.58 4.30
C PHE A 128 10.69 1.48 5.13
N ALA A 129 12.00 1.44 4.89
CA ALA A 129 12.96 2.31 5.56
C ALA A 129 12.66 3.80 5.30
N LEU A 130 12.35 4.18 4.05
CA LEU A 130 11.95 5.54 3.71
C LEU A 130 10.67 5.96 4.44
N VAL A 131 9.69 5.06 4.56
CA VAL A 131 8.46 5.33 5.32
C VAL A 131 8.76 5.53 6.80
N LEU A 132 9.64 4.72 7.41
CA LEU A 132 10.08 4.91 8.79
C LEU A 132 10.77 6.27 8.98
N LEU A 133 11.60 6.71 8.04
CA LEU A 133 12.21 8.04 8.08
C LEU A 133 11.16 9.15 8.07
N THR A 134 10.01 8.97 7.40
CA THR A 134 8.92 9.95 7.45
C THR A 134 8.29 10.11 8.83
N LEU A 135 8.39 9.11 9.70
CA LEU A 135 7.91 9.24 11.10
C LEU A 135 8.77 10.20 11.89
N TRP A 136 10.08 10.19 11.64
CA TRP A 136 11.01 11.11 12.28
C TRP A 136 10.88 12.54 11.73
N TRP A 137 10.79 12.67 10.40
CA TRP A 137 10.71 13.97 9.73
C TRP A 137 9.33 14.65 9.85
N ALA A 138 8.25 13.89 9.87
CA ALA A 138 6.86 14.33 9.89
C ALA A 138 6.04 13.53 10.92
N PRO A 139 6.34 13.67 12.23
CA PRO A 139 5.66 12.88 13.27
C PRO A 139 4.15 13.13 13.29
N PRO A 140 3.34 12.10 13.59
CA PRO A 140 1.91 12.27 13.83
C PRO A 140 1.65 12.88 15.21
N ASP A 141 0.45 13.40 15.42
CA ASP A 141 0.05 13.99 16.71
C ASP A 141 -0.41 12.87 17.67
N TRP A 142 0.53 12.23 18.36
CA TRP A 142 0.25 11.13 19.30
C TRP A 142 -0.65 11.56 20.48
N ARG A 143 -0.74 12.85 20.78
CA ARG A 143 -1.51 13.42 21.90
C ARG A 143 -2.86 14.02 21.49
N ALA A 144 -3.29 13.83 20.25
CA ALA A 144 -4.60 14.32 19.81
C ALA A 144 -5.71 13.60 20.58
N ARG A 145 -6.24 14.25 21.64
CA ARG A 145 -7.46 13.81 22.30
C ARG A 145 -8.58 13.75 21.27
N PRO A 146 -9.43 12.72 21.28
CA PRO A 146 -10.64 12.73 20.46
C PRO A 146 -11.44 13.98 20.84
N ARG A 147 -11.73 14.83 19.86
CA ARG A 147 -12.71 15.91 20.07
C ARG A 147 -14.05 15.22 20.34
N ARG A 148 -14.52 15.36 21.55
CA ARG A 148 -15.90 15.03 21.93
C ARG A 148 -16.85 15.93 21.20
#